data_e72a0328950f3b2347c197d5328dae02
#
_entry.id   e72a0328950f3b2347c197d5328dae02
#
_cell.length_a   1.000
_cell.length_b   1.000
_cell.length_c   1.000
_cell.angle_alpha   90.00
_cell.angle_beta   90.00
_cell.angle_gamma   90.00
#
_symmetry.space_group_name_H-M   'P 1'
#
loop_
_entity.id
_entity.type
_entity.pdbx_description
1 polymer ?
#
loop_
_entity_poly.entity_id
_entity_poly.type
_entity_poly.pdbx_seq_one_letter_code
_entity_poly.pdbx_strand_id
1 'polypeptide(L)'
;GRLGAMVFGDPINERIQLNDDSLWPKDLEWDHPTGTPKDLDLIRSLLFKGEIKKVDSLLVEKFSNKTIVRSHQTLGDLFINLSHSAITDYRRSLNLNKALVEVDYKTEGYPVSQKVFASAKDQVIVISIKSKHPLGLNGTIELQRPNDQGIPTSLTFLKDEILIMEGEVTQRKGKFNSKIVPINEGVKFQTALKTLHLGGSILYNNDKITLNKVKELEIYLVSN
;
A
#
# COMPACT_ATOMS: atom_id res chain seq x y z
N GLY A 1 -10.62 3.07 7.74
CA GLY A 1 -9.58 2.81 8.73
C GLY A 1 -8.22 3.24 8.20
N ARG A 2 -7.24 3.30 9.06
CA ARG A 2 -5.88 3.73 8.72
C ARG A 2 -5.19 2.79 7.74
N LEU A 3 -5.27 1.48 7.98
CA LEU A 3 -4.71 0.46 7.10
C LEU A 3 -5.70 -0.01 6.05
N GLY A 4 -5.23 -0.16 4.82
CA GLY A 4 -5.98 -0.70 3.71
C GLY A 4 -5.14 -1.67 2.88
N ALA A 5 -5.82 -2.56 2.16
CA ALA A 5 -5.19 -3.52 1.28
C ALA A 5 -6.00 -3.71 0.00
N MET A 6 -5.31 -3.75 -1.14
CA MET A 6 -5.89 -4.16 -2.42
C MET A 6 -5.39 -5.56 -2.75
N VAL A 7 -6.30 -6.54 -2.73
CA VAL A 7 -6.01 -7.96 -2.98
C VAL A 7 -6.22 -8.26 -4.46
N PHE A 8 -5.16 -8.67 -5.17
CA PHE A 8 -5.26 -8.99 -6.60
C PHE A 8 -5.81 -10.40 -6.82
N GLY A 9 -5.55 -11.33 -5.92
CA GLY A 9 -6.14 -12.67 -5.89
C GLY A 9 -5.50 -13.65 -6.88
N ASP A 10 -4.25 -13.47 -7.24
CA ASP A 10 -3.54 -14.43 -8.09
C ASP A 10 -3.19 -15.70 -7.27
N PRO A 11 -3.57 -16.91 -7.73
CA PRO A 11 -3.31 -18.17 -7.01
C PRO A 11 -1.83 -18.55 -6.90
N ILE A 12 -0.97 -18.00 -7.75
CA ILE A 12 0.45 -18.34 -7.83
C ILE A 12 1.30 -17.19 -7.31
N ASN A 13 1.04 -15.97 -7.80
CA ASN A 13 1.81 -14.77 -7.48
C ASN A 13 0.88 -13.71 -6.87
N GLU A 14 0.35 -13.99 -5.69
CA GLU A 14 -0.52 -13.02 -5.00
C GLU A 14 0.25 -11.75 -4.69
N ARG A 15 -0.32 -10.65 -5.05
CA ARG A 15 0.09 -9.31 -4.67
C ARG A 15 -1.00 -8.68 -3.81
N ILE A 16 -0.63 -8.20 -2.65
CA ILE A 16 -1.51 -7.40 -1.80
C ILE A 16 -0.86 -6.02 -1.67
N GLN A 17 -1.42 -5.04 -2.35
CA GLN A 17 -0.94 -3.66 -2.26
C GLN A 17 -1.42 -3.04 -0.96
N LEU A 18 -0.48 -2.55 -0.18
CA LEU A 18 -0.71 -2.03 1.16
C LEU A 18 -0.81 -0.51 1.14
N ASN A 19 -1.66 0.01 2.01
CA ASN A 19 -1.89 1.42 2.17
C ASN A 19 -1.98 1.81 3.64
N ASP A 20 -1.38 2.93 3.99
CA ASP A 20 -1.55 3.59 5.29
C ASP A 20 -1.90 5.05 5.02
N ASP A 21 -2.98 5.56 5.61
CA ASP A 21 -3.51 6.89 5.34
C ASP A 21 -2.60 8.04 5.81
N SER A 22 -1.60 7.73 6.63
CA SER A 22 -0.61 8.69 7.12
C SER A 22 0.54 8.99 6.15
N LEU A 23 0.69 8.21 5.05
CA LEU A 23 1.85 8.29 4.15
C LEU A 23 1.75 9.44 3.15
N TRP A 24 1.64 10.64 3.68
CA TRP A 24 1.71 11.87 2.91
C TRP A 24 3.07 12.51 3.06
N PRO A 25 3.70 12.97 1.97
CA PRO A 25 4.92 13.76 2.07
C PRO A 25 4.63 15.03 2.88
N LYS A 26 5.46 15.30 3.87
CA LYS A 26 5.39 16.56 4.62
C LYS A 26 5.74 17.69 3.65
N ASP A 27 4.85 18.64 3.46
CA ASP A 27 5.15 19.89 2.77
C ASP A 27 5.48 20.94 3.82
N LEU A 28 6.71 21.46 3.77
CA LEU A 28 7.18 22.50 4.70
C LEU A 28 7.02 23.90 4.11
N GLU A 29 6.73 24.01 2.82
CA GLU A 29 6.65 25.28 2.10
C GLU A 29 5.23 25.48 1.57
N TRP A 30 4.38 26.13 2.34
CA TRP A 30 3.10 26.63 1.89
C TRP A 30 3.26 28.06 1.39
N ASP A 31 3.06 28.28 0.10
CA ASP A 31 2.83 29.63 -0.42
C ASP A 31 1.46 30.11 0.07
N HIS A 32 1.44 31.14 0.89
CA HIS A 32 0.17 31.73 1.29
C HIS A 32 -0.43 32.50 0.12
N PRO A 33 -1.73 32.33 -0.17
CA PRO A 33 -2.42 33.16 -1.13
C PRO A 33 -2.28 34.64 -0.78
N THR A 34 -1.97 35.44 -1.79
CA THR A 34 -1.80 36.92 -1.62
C THR A 34 -3.07 37.70 -1.88
N GLY A 35 -4.17 37.00 -2.19
CA GLY A 35 -5.45 37.61 -2.51
C GLY A 35 -6.07 38.35 -1.34
N THR A 36 -6.64 39.51 -1.63
CA THR A 36 -7.32 40.38 -0.68
C THR A 36 -8.85 40.36 -0.91
N PRO A 37 -9.67 40.85 0.03
CA PRO A 37 -11.11 41.02 -0.21
C PRO A 37 -11.41 41.83 -1.45
N LYS A 38 -10.60 42.85 -1.78
CA LYS A 38 -10.74 43.67 -3.01
C LYS A 38 -10.53 42.85 -4.28
N ASP A 39 -9.56 41.94 -4.27
CA ASP A 39 -9.36 41.04 -5.40
C ASP A 39 -10.54 40.10 -5.59
N LEU A 40 -11.15 39.63 -4.50
CA LEU A 40 -12.36 38.82 -4.55
C LEU A 40 -13.55 39.58 -5.15
N ASP A 41 -13.73 40.86 -4.78
CA ASP A 41 -14.82 41.71 -5.33
C ASP A 41 -14.60 41.97 -6.82
N LEU A 42 -13.33 42.17 -7.24
CA LEU A 42 -12.97 42.28 -8.66
C LEU A 42 -13.31 40.98 -9.41
N ILE A 43 -12.91 39.83 -8.87
CA ILE A 43 -13.21 38.53 -9.46
C ILE A 43 -14.71 38.32 -9.63
N ARG A 44 -15.52 38.63 -8.60
CA ARG A 44 -16.99 38.56 -8.67
C ARG A 44 -17.56 39.46 -9.76
N SER A 45 -17.06 40.71 -9.86
CA SER A 45 -17.49 41.65 -10.90
C SER A 45 -17.20 41.16 -12.32
N LEU A 46 -16.04 40.58 -12.52
CA LEU A 46 -15.64 39.99 -13.80
C LEU A 46 -16.46 38.75 -14.14
N LEU A 47 -16.76 37.92 -13.13
CA LEU A 47 -17.61 36.74 -13.29
C LEU A 47 -19.00 37.11 -13.81
N PHE A 48 -19.64 38.13 -13.18
CA PHE A 48 -20.95 38.64 -13.61
C PHE A 48 -20.92 39.28 -15.01
N LYS A 49 -19.74 39.75 -15.48
CA LYS A 49 -19.56 40.26 -16.85
C LYS A 49 -19.28 39.14 -17.86
N GLY A 50 -19.18 37.89 -17.42
CA GLY A 50 -18.85 36.75 -18.28
C GLY A 50 -17.38 36.64 -18.69
N GLU A 51 -16.46 37.39 -18.04
CA GLU A 51 -15.04 37.41 -18.38
C GLU A 51 -14.29 36.25 -17.72
N ILE A 52 -14.74 35.01 -17.97
CA ILE A 52 -14.31 33.79 -17.30
C ILE A 52 -12.79 33.58 -17.35
N LYS A 53 -12.15 33.84 -18.51
CA LYS A 53 -10.68 33.66 -18.64
C LYS A 53 -9.89 34.58 -17.71
N LYS A 54 -10.35 35.83 -17.54
CA LYS A 54 -9.70 36.76 -16.60
C LYS A 54 -9.93 36.35 -15.15
N VAL A 55 -11.12 35.86 -14.84
CA VAL A 55 -11.46 35.32 -13.51
C VAL A 55 -10.53 34.15 -13.16
N ASP A 56 -10.38 33.20 -14.06
CA ASP A 56 -9.53 32.03 -13.87
C ASP A 56 -8.06 32.44 -13.62
N SER A 57 -7.53 33.33 -14.46
CA SER A 57 -6.16 33.85 -14.30
C SER A 57 -5.94 34.54 -12.96
N LEU A 58 -6.89 35.37 -12.50
CA LEU A 58 -6.81 36.06 -11.21
C LEU A 58 -6.96 35.13 -10.01
N LEU A 59 -7.81 34.11 -10.11
CA LEU A 59 -7.94 33.09 -9.09
C LEU A 59 -6.63 32.33 -8.91
N VAL A 60 -6.04 31.89 -10.01
CA VAL A 60 -4.75 31.19 -9.97
C VAL A 60 -3.64 32.10 -9.42
N GLU A 61 -3.59 33.36 -9.86
CA GLU A 61 -2.56 34.31 -9.41
C GLU A 61 -2.65 34.67 -7.93
N LYS A 62 -3.89 34.94 -7.44
CA LYS A 62 -4.12 35.55 -6.11
C LYS A 62 -4.50 34.56 -5.05
N PHE A 63 -5.19 33.47 -5.40
CA PHE A 63 -5.83 32.56 -4.44
C PHE A 63 -5.39 31.10 -4.57
N SER A 64 -4.59 30.75 -5.59
CA SER A 64 -4.05 29.40 -5.69
C SER A 64 -2.68 29.31 -5.03
N ASN A 65 -2.44 28.18 -4.40
CA ASN A 65 -1.12 27.82 -3.95
C ASN A 65 -0.28 27.44 -5.19
N LYS A 66 0.91 28.02 -5.35
CA LYS A 66 1.83 27.71 -6.45
C LYS A 66 2.66 26.47 -6.17
N THR A 67 2.62 25.98 -4.95
CA THR A 67 3.30 24.75 -4.53
C THR A 67 2.50 23.54 -4.99
N ILE A 68 3.17 22.57 -5.61
CA ILE A 68 2.52 21.33 -6.02
C ILE A 68 2.18 20.53 -4.76
N VAL A 69 0.89 20.31 -4.52
CA VAL A 69 0.43 19.38 -3.48
C VAL A 69 0.90 17.98 -3.86
N ARG A 70 1.63 17.35 -2.98
CA ARG A 70 2.21 16.03 -3.23
C ARG A 70 1.18 14.95 -2.97
N SER A 71 1.26 13.89 -3.77
CA SER A 71 0.32 12.78 -3.67
C SER A 71 0.64 11.87 -2.49
N HIS A 72 -0.38 11.25 -1.94
CA HIS A 72 -0.25 10.11 -1.05
C HIS A 72 0.63 9.02 -1.68
N GLN A 73 1.44 8.34 -0.87
CA GLN A 73 2.34 7.29 -1.34
C GLN A 73 1.90 5.92 -0.80
N THR A 74 2.17 4.88 -1.59
CA THR A 74 1.91 3.50 -1.16
C THR A 74 2.77 3.11 0.04
N LEU A 75 2.23 2.28 0.93
CA LEU A 75 3.02 1.64 1.99
C LEU A 75 3.98 0.59 1.41
N GLY A 76 3.58 -0.06 0.31
CA GLY A 76 4.32 -1.11 -0.36
C GLY A 76 3.43 -2.26 -0.77
N ASP A 77 4.03 -3.38 -1.09
CA ASP A 77 3.36 -4.60 -1.55
C ASP A 77 3.80 -5.79 -0.70
N LEU A 78 2.84 -6.64 -0.34
CA LEU A 78 3.06 -7.97 0.15
C LEU A 78 2.94 -8.94 -1.03
N PHE A 79 4.00 -9.70 -1.29
CA PHE A 79 3.99 -10.78 -2.27
C PHE A 79 3.95 -12.15 -1.58
N ILE A 80 3.05 -13.01 -2.05
CA ILE A 80 2.96 -14.41 -1.63
C ILE A 80 3.06 -15.26 -2.90
N ASN A 81 4.26 -15.79 -3.15
CA ASN A 81 4.54 -16.59 -4.33
C ASN A 81 4.45 -18.06 -3.96
N LEU A 82 3.45 -18.76 -4.48
CA LEU A 82 3.17 -20.15 -4.19
C LEU A 82 3.55 -21.04 -5.36
N SER A 83 4.14 -22.21 -5.08
CA SER A 83 4.49 -23.21 -6.08
C SER A 83 3.28 -24.05 -6.49
N HIS A 84 2.20 -23.39 -6.91
CA HIS A 84 0.96 -24.02 -7.36
C HIS A 84 0.99 -24.24 -8.88
N SER A 85 0.31 -25.27 -9.32
CA SER A 85 0.14 -25.61 -10.75
C SER A 85 -1.28 -26.10 -11.02
N ALA A 86 -1.65 -26.22 -12.31
CA ALA A 86 -2.95 -26.75 -12.74
C ALA A 86 -4.12 -26.12 -11.97
N ILE A 87 -4.19 -24.79 -12.00
CA ILE A 87 -5.23 -24.02 -11.31
C ILE A 87 -6.59 -24.20 -12.00
N THR A 88 -7.59 -24.58 -11.21
CA THR A 88 -8.99 -24.73 -11.66
C THR A 88 -9.96 -24.15 -10.63
N ASP A 89 -11.23 -24.00 -11.04
CA ASP A 89 -12.33 -23.55 -10.16
C ASP A 89 -12.05 -22.23 -9.43
N TYR A 90 -11.31 -21.34 -10.08
CA TYR A 90 -10.93 -20.06 -9.50
C TYR A 90 -12.14 -19.14 -9.31
N ARG A 91 -12.25 -18.60 -8.10
CA ARG A 91 -13.24 -17.57 -7.75
C ARG A 91 -12.63 -16.57 -6.78
N ARG A 92 -12.83 -15.29 -7.07
CA ARG A 92 -12.55 -14.19 -6.14
C ARG A 92 -13.81 -13.41 -5.84
N SER A 93 -14.08 -13.10 -4.59
CA SER A 93 -15.24 -12.33 -4.15
C SER A 93 -14.89 -11.35 -3.04
N LEU A 94 -15.60 -10.24 -3.00
CA LEU A 94 -15.59 -9.28 -1.90
C LEU A 94 -16.98 -9.27 -1.25
N ASN A 95 -17.03 -9.70 0.01
CA ASN A 95 -18.22 -9.63 0.82
C ASN A 95 -18.25 -8.30 1.56
N LEU A 96 -19.06 -7.35 1.09
CA LEU A 96 -19.16 -6.00 1.65
C LEU A 96 -19.73 -6.00 3.08
N ASN A 97 -20.65 -6.91 3.41
CA ASN A 97 -21.25 -6.99 4.74
C ASN A 97 -20.25 -7.45 5.81
N LYS A 98 -19.29 -8.30 5.41
CA LYS A 98 -18.25 -8.83 6.29
C LYS A 98 -16.90 -8.12 6.15
N ALA A 99 -16.79 -7.21 5.18
CA ALA A 99 -15.52 -6.58 4.77
C ALA A 99 -14.42 -7.63 4.54
N LEU A 100 -14.74 -8.71 3.81
CA LEU A 100 -13.89 -9.87 3.64
C LEU A 100 -13.68 -10.15 2.15
N VAL A 101 -12.41 -10.26 1.74
CA VAL A 101 -12.04 -10.81 0.43
C VAL A 101 -11.81 -12.31 0.58
N GLU A 102 -12.39 -13.08 -0.32
CA GLU A 102 -12.22 -14.53 -0.41
C GLU A 102 -11.72 -14.91 -1.80
N VAL A 103 -10.68 -15.76 -1.84
CA VAL A 103 -10.13 -16.34 -3.07
C VAL A 103 -10.12 -17.85 -2.88
N ASP A 104 -10.92 -18.55 -3.69
CA ASP A 104 -11.04 -20.01 -3.68
C ASP A 104 -10.60 -20.55 -5.03
N TYR A 105 -9.85 -21.65 -5.03
CA TYR A 105 -9.40 -22.33 -6.22
C TYR A 105 -8.99 -23.78 -5.92
N LYS A 106 -8.67 -24.53 -6.95
CA LYS A 106 -7.99 -25.82 -6.80
C LYS A 106 -6.62 -25.77 -7.45
N THR A 107 -5.64 -26.39 -6.81
CA THR A 107 -4.32 -26.68 -7.42
C THR A 107 -4.18 -28.20 -7.51
N GLU A 108 -3.93 -28.70 -8.71
CA GLU A 108 -3.86 -30.16 -8.97
C GLU A 108 -5.11 -30.93 -8.45
N GLY A 109 -6.28 -30.28 -8.49
CA GLY A 109 -7.55 -30.82 -7.99
C GLY A 109 -7.82 -30.63 -6.50
N TYR A 110 -6.86 -30.17 -5.70
CA TYR A 110 -6.98 -29.97 -4.27
C TYR A 110 -7.42 -28.53 -3.94
N PRO A 111 -8.43 -28.35 -3.05
CA PRO A 111 -8.91 -27.04 -2.67
C PRO A 111 -7.88 -26.20 -1.91
N VAL A 112 -7.83 -24.93 -2.26
CA VAL A 112 -7.13 -23.86 -1.52
C VAL A 112 -8.10 -22.72 -1.30
N SER A 113 -8.12 -22.15 -0.10
CA SER A 113 -8.90 -20.96 0.22
C SER A 113 -8.02 -19.89 0.86
N GLN A 114 -8.19 -18.66 0.43
CA GLN A 114 -7.54 -17.48 1.00
C GLN A 114 -8.62 -16.50 1.47
N LYS A 115 -8.41 -15.93 2.66
CA LYS A 115 -9.28 -14.91 3.24
C LYS A 115 -8.44 -13.73 3.67
N VAL A 116 -8.87 -12.53 3.33
CA VAL A 116 -8.18 -11.28 3.68
C VAL A 116 -9.17 -10.27 4.24
N PHE A 117 -8.84 -9.69 5.38
CA PHE A 117 -9.60 -8.59 5.97
C PHE A 117 -8.69 -7.64 6.75
N ALA A 118 -9.15 -6.40 6.94
CA ALA A 118 -8.52 -5.42 7.81
C ALA A 118 -9.39 -5.18 9.04
N SER A 119 -8.83 -5.40 10.24
CA SER A 119 -9.49 -5.06 11.51
C SER A 119 -9.23 -3.60 11.85
N ALA A 120 -10.29 -2.78 11.84
CA ALA A 120 -10.19 -1.39 12.26
C ALA A 120 -9.98 -1.25 13.78
N LYS A 121 -10.50 -2.22 14.57
CA LYS A 121 -10.34 -2.23 16.03
C LYS A 121 -8.91 -2.54 16.44
N ASP A 122 -8.30 -3.55 15.80
CA ASP A 122 -6.99 -4.06 16.18
C ASP A 122 -5.86 -3.45 15.33
N GLN A 123 -6.21 -2.64 14.30
CA GLN A 123 -5.29 -2.00 13.36
C GLN A 123 -4.34 -3.00 12.69
N VAL A 124 -4.89 -4.13 12.24
CA VAL A 124 -4.14 -5.24 11.65
C VAL A 124 -4.82 -5.72 10.36
N ILE A 125 -4.02 -6.06 9.35
CA ILE A 125 -4.47 -6.82 8.18
C ILE A 125 -4.18 -8.29 8.45
N VAL A 126 -5.19 -9.14 8.27
CA VAL A 126 -5.09 -10.59 8.47
C VAL A 126 -5.29 -11.28 7.13
N ILE A 127 -4.37 -12.18 6.79
CA ILE A 127 -4.46 -13.06 5.65
C ILE A 127 -4.42 -14.51 6.17
N SER A 128 -5.42 -15.31 5.82
CA SER A 128 -5.47 -16.73 6.17
C SER A 128 -5.53 -17.56 4.90
N ILE A 129 -4.60 -18.51 4.73
CA ILE A 129 -4.54 -19.40 3.57
C ILE A 129 -4.57 -20.84 4.07
N LYS A 130 -5.51 -21.65 3.54
CA LYS A 130 -5.67 -23.05 3.89
C LYS A 130 -5.58 -23.91 2.63
N SER A 131 -4.76 -24.97 2.69
CA SER A 131 -4.57 -25.90 1.59
C SER A 131 -4.92 -27.32 1.98
N LYS A 132 -5.72 -28.00 1.16
CA LYS A 132 -5.98 -29.44 1.25
C LYS A 132 -5.00 -30.28 0.42
N HIS A 133 -4.07 -29.63 -0.28
CA HIS A 133 -3.06 -30.33 -1.07
C HIS A 133 -2.16 -31.19 -0.17
N PRO A 134 -1.81 -32.45 -0.55
CA PRO A 134 -0.97 -33.34 0.25
C PRO A 134 0.39 -32.73 0.62
N LEU A 135 1.01 -31.99 -0.32
CA LEU A 135 2.27 -31.30 -0.10
C LEU A 135 2.12 -29.91 0.55
N GLY A 136 0.90 -29.49 0.88
CA GLY A 136 0.67 -28.17 1.49
C GLY A 136 1.07 -26.99 0.62
N LEU A 137 1.26 -25.82 1.27
CA LEU A 137 1.76 -24.60 0.66
C LEU A 137 3.30 -24.63 0.65
N ASN A 138 3.88 -24.38 -0.52
CA ASN A 138 5.31 -24.17 -0.72
C ASN A 138 5.50 -22.86 -1.44
N GLY A 139 6.47 -22.05 -1.04
CA GLY A 139 6.66 -20.76 -1.68
C GLY A 139 7.36 -19.74 -0.80
N THR A 140 7.21 -18.46 -1.12
CA THR A 140 7.86 -17.35 -0.39
C THR A 140 6.87 -16.24 -0.05
N ILE A 141 7.17 -15.52 1.03
CA ILE A 141 6.49 -14.29 1.43
C ILE A 141 7.53 -13.18 1.51
N GLU A 142 7.24 -12.05 0.86
CA GLU A 142 8.15 -10.91 0.76
C GLU A 142 7.38 -9.60 0.93
N LEU A 143 8.02 -8.62 1.59
CA LEU A 143 7.56 -7.24 1.65
C LEU A 143 8.49 -6.38 0.78
N GLN A 144 7.92 -5.63 -0.13
CA GLN A 144 8.68 -4.76 -1.03
C GLN A 144 7.97 -3.42 -1.20
N ARG A 145 8.75 -2.38 -1.40
CA ARG A 145 8.23 -1.07 -1.79
C ARG A 145 8.89 -0.62 -3.09
N PRO A 146 8.13 -0.08 -4.05
CA PRO A 146 8.70 0.40 -5.30
C PRO A 146 9.80 1.44 -5.06
N ASN A 147 10.88 1.32 -5.79
CA ASN A 147 11.91 2.35 -5.82
C ASN A 147 11.34 3.66 -6.40
N ASP A 148 11.76 4.79 -5.87
CA ASP A 148 11.43 6.08 -6.45
C ASP A 148 12.56 6.52 -7.39
N GLN A 149 12.30 6.50 -8.71
CA GLN A 149 13.28 6.78 -9.77
C GLN A 149 14.61 5.99 -9.63
N GLY A 150 14.50 4.71 -9.26
CA GLY A 150 15.64 3.82 -9.08
C GLY A 150 16.34 3.91 -7.73
N ILE A 151 15.87 4.78 -6.82
CA ILE A 151 16.41 4.91 -5.46
C ILE A 151 15.55 4.07 -4.51
N PRO A 152 16.13 3.16 -3.70
CA PRO A 152 15.41 2.43 -2.67
C PRO A 152 14.73 3.39 -1.69
N THR A 153 13.46 3.11 -1.38
CA THR A 153 12.64 3.91 -0.47
C THR A 153 12.32 3.20 0.84
N SER A 154 12.76 1.97 0.94
CA SER A 154 12.60 1.14 2.14
C SER A 154 13.69 0.10 2.24
N LEU A 155 13.87 -0.43 3.45
CA LEU A 155 14.71 -1.58 3.77
C LEU A 155 13.83 -2.67 4.38
N THR A 156 13.97 -3.91 3.90
CA THR A 156 13.29 -5.07 4.46
C THR A 156 14.30 -6.00 5.12
N PHE A 157 13.99 -6.45 6.32
CA PHE A 157 14.85 -7.34 7.12
C PHE A 157 14.03 -8.20 8.10
N LEU A 158 14.64 -9.25 8.61
CA LEU A 158 14.07 -10.12 9.64
C LEU A 158 14.64 -9.80 11.02
N LYS A 159 13.75 -9.75 12.02
CA LYS A 159 14.10 -9.65 13.43
C LYS A 159 13.10 -10.46 14.26
N ASP A 160 13.60 -11.40 15.05
CA ASP A 160 12.79 -12.25 15.96
C ASP A 160 11.59 -12.91 15.25
N GLU A 161 11.82 -13.51 14.07
CA GLU A 161 10.79 -14.12 13.21
C GLU A 161 9.70 -13.15 12.71
N ILE A 162 9.97 -11.86 12.76
CA ILE A 162 9.12 -10.81 12.22
C ILE A 162 9.81 -10.23 10.98
N LEU A 163 9.11 -10.22 9.85
CA LEU A 163 9.56 -9.53 8.65
C LEU A 163 9.20 -8.06 8.77
N ILE A 164 10.19 -7.20 8.79
CA ILE A 164 10.06 -5.76 8.98
C ILE A 164 10.45 -5.05 7.69
N MET A 165 9.61 -4.13 7.24
CA MET A 165 9.94 -3.16 6.20
C MET A 165 9.81 -1.76 6.77
N GLU A 166 10.90 -0.99 6.73
CA GLU A 166 10.92 0.39 7.20
C GLU A 166 11.43 1.32 6.12
N GLY A 167 10.99 2.56 6.16
CA GLY A 167 11.40 3.56 5.20
C GLY A 167 10.91 4.94 5.55
N GLU A 168 11.14 5.83 4.62
CA GLU A 168 10.74 7.23 4.72
C GLU A 168 10.05 7.65 3.42
N VAL A 169 8.96 8.40 3.56
CA VAL A 169 8.26 8.97 2.41
C VAL A 169 9.17 9.99 1.76
N THR A 170 9.59 9.71 0.52
CA THR A 170 10.48 10.59 -0.23
C THR A 170 9.70 11.72 -0.88
N GLN A 171 10.32 12.90 -0.99
CA GLN A 171 9.77 14.04 -1.71
C GLN A 171 10.71 14.47 -2.81
N ARG A 172 10.14 14.95 -3.93
CA ARG A 172 10.91 15.74 -4.89
C ARG A 172 10.98 17.17 -4.38
N LYS A 173 12.17 17.69 -4.22
CA LYS A 173 12.36 19.09 -3.86
C LYS A 173 12.06 19.97 -5.09
N GLY A 174 11.02 20.80 -5.03
CA GLY A 174 10.74 21.84 -6.00
C GLY A 174 10.01 21.39 -7.27
N LYS A 175 10.67 21.41 -8.42
CA LYS A 175 10.04 21.31 -9.74
C LYS A 175 9.76 19.87 -10.16
N PHE A 176 8.72 19.70 -10.99
CA PHE A 176 8.48 18.48 -11.76
C PHE A 176 9.79 17.99 -12.41
N ASN A 177 10.15 16.72 -12.25
CA ASN A 177 11.42 16.11 -12.66
C ASN A 177 12.68 16.53 -11.88
N SER A 178 12.58 17.20 -10.75
CA SER A 178 13.74 17.38 -9.87
C SER A 178 14.17 16.05 -9.24
N LYS A 179 15.47 15.93 -8.92
CA LYS A 179 15.98 14.76 -8.19
C LYS A 179 15.21 14.56 -6.89
N ILE A 180 14.91 13.29 -6.59
CA ILE A 180 14.40 12.91 -5.29
C ILE A 180 15.47 13.24 -4.27
N VAL A 181 15.12 14.03 -3.29
CA VAL A 181 15.99 14.30 -2.15
C VAL A 181 15.31 13.62 -0.97
N PRO A 182 15.98 12.66 -0.31
CA PRO A 182 15.50 12.15 0.97
C PRO A 182 15.32 13.36 1.89
N ILE A 183 14.13 13.50 2.45
CA ILE A 183 13.89 14.54 3.42
C ILE A 183 14.23 13.94 4.77
N ASN A 184 15.21 14.51 5.46
CA ASN A 184 15.58 14.11 6.81
C ASN A 184 14.43 14.29 7.85
N GLU A 185 13.31 14.82 7.41
CA GLU A 185 12.11 15.09 8.20
C GLU A 185 10.82 14.54 7.53
N GLY A 186 10.94 13.60 6.61
CA GLY A 186 9.81 12.93 5.98
C GLY A 186 9.04 12.05 6.98
N VAL A 187 7.85 11.63 6.58
CA VAL A 187 7.09 10.65 7.36
C VAL A 187 7.82 9.31 7.29
N LYS A 188 8.29 8.84 8.43
CA LYS A 188 8.88 7.50 8.57
C LYS A 188 7.77 6.51 8.83
N PHE A 189 7.92 5.31 8.30
CA PHE A 189 6.99 4.22 8.52
C PHE A 189 7.73 2.92 8.80
N GLN A 190 7.06 2.04 9.52
CA GLN A 190 7.51 0.67 9.73
C GLN A 190 6.31 -0.27 9.56
N THR A 191 6.47 -1.27 8.72
CA THR A 191 5.51 -2.36 8.55
C THR A 191 6.10 -3.62 9.16
N ALA A 192 5.35 -4.31 9.99
CA ALA A 192 5.76 -5.57 10.60
C ALA A 192 4.79 -6.69 10.22
N LEU A 193 5.34 -7.82 9.80
CA LEU A 193 4.60 -9.00 9.39
C LEU A 193 5.04 -10.21 10.23
N LYS A 194 4.09 -10.87 10.88
CA LYS A 194 4.28 -12.12 11.60
C LYS A 194 3.47 -13.23 10.98
N THR A 195 4.02 -14.44 10.92
CA THR A 195 3.32 -15.63 10.43
C THR A 195 3.07 -16.62 11.56
N LEU A 196 1.90 -17.27 11.50
CA LEU A 196 1.58 -18.49 12.26
C LEU A 196 1.23 -19.59 11.26
N HIS A 197 1.55 -20.84 11.57
CA HIS A 197 1.29 -21.94 10.64
C HIS A 197 0.91 -23.24 11.36
N LEU A 198 0.20 -24.09 10.64
CA LEU A 198 -0.08 -25.46 11.02
C LEU A 198 0.45 -26.41 9.96
N GLY A 199 1.19 -27.42 10.36
CA GLY A 199 1.86 -28.39 9.47
C GLY A 199 3.03 -27.77 8.72
N GLY A 200 3.93 -28.62 8.24
CA GLY A 200 5.13 -28.17 7.54
C GLY A 200 6.10 -27.37 8.40
N SER A 201 6.84 -26.48 7.76
CA SER A 201 7.81 -25.61 8.43
C SER A 201 7.95 -24.27 7.72
N ILE A 202 8.38 -23.27 8.45
CA ILE A 202 8.71 -21.93 7.93
C ILE A 202 10.19 -21.66 8.19
N LEU A 203 10.88 -21.14 7.17
CA LEU A 203 12.27 -20.68 7.28
C LEU A 203 12.29 -19.16 7.08
N TYR A 204 12.99 -18.49 7.98
CA TYR A 204 13.17 -17.05 7.97
C TYR A 204 14.59 -16.73 7.48
N ASN A 205 14.73 -16.13 6.31
CA ASN A 205 16.01 -15.84 5.67
C ASN A 205 16.10 -14.38 5.24
N ASN A 206 17.01 -13.62 5.84
CA ASN A 206 17.35 -12.23 5.52
C ASN A 206 16.13 -11.31 5.39
N ASP A 207 15.51 -11.26 4.23
CA ASP A 207 14.43 -10.34 3.83
C ASP A 207 13.16 -11.07 3.36
N LYS A 208 13.10 -12.40 3.54
CA LYS A 208 11.95 -13.22 3.11
C LYS A 208 11.66 -14.41 4.02
N ILE A 209 10.44 -14.87 3.94
CA ILE A 209 9.94 -16.06 4.62
C ILE A 209 9.71 -17.15 3.59
N THR A 210 10.20 -18.35 3.82
CA THR A 210 10.02 -19.51 2.95
C THR A 210 9.10 -20.53 3.60
N LEU A 211 8.07 -20.95 2.88
CA LEU A 211 7.10 -21.95 3.27
C LEU A 211 7.48 -23.32 2.75
N ASN A 212 7.39 -24.34 3.58
CA ASN A 212 7.63 -25.74 3.20
C ASN A 212 6.52 -26.64 3.76
N LYS A 213 5.64 -27.13 2.89
CA LYS A 213 4.53 -28.05 3.17
C LYS A 213 3.55 -27.55 4.24
N VAL A 214 3.35 -26.25 4.35
CA VAL A 214 2.45 -25.62 5.32
C VAL A 214 0.99 -25.93 4.93
N LYS A 215 0.17 -26.36 5.87
CA LYS A 215 -1.26 -26.68 5.64
C LYS A 215 -2.17 -25.48 5.83
N GLU A 216 -1.94 -24.75 6.89
CA GLU A 216 -2.64 -23.51 7.19
C GLU A 216 -1.59 -22.44 7.52
N LEU A 217 -1.78 -21.27 6.95
CA LEU A 217 -0.94 -20.09 7.14
C LEU A 217 -1.82 -18.93 7.58
N GLU A 218 -1.41 -18.25 8.61
CA GLU A 218 -1.96 -16.95 8.99
C GLU A 218 -0.86 -15.90 8.98
N ILE A 219 -1.13 -14.77 8.37
CA ILE A 219 -0.24 -13.62 8.29
C ILE A 219 -0.92 -12.45 8.97
N TYR A 220 -0.23 -11.83 9.91
CA TYR A 220 -0.65 -10.62 10.61
C TYR A 220 0.28 -9.48 10.21
N LEU A 221 -0.27 -8.41 9.66
CA LEU A 221 0.48 -7.25 9.18
C LEU A 221 -0.04 -5.99 9.85
N VAL A 222 0.89 -5.25 10.43
CA VAL A 222 0.64 -3.95 11.07
C VAL A 222 1.58 -2.89 10.49
N SER A 223 1.20 -1.63 10.61
CA SER A 223 2.04 -0.48 10.23
C SER A 223 1.95 0.62 11.28
N ASN A 224 3.03 1.38 11.40
CA ASN A 224 3.12 2.56 12.27
C ASN A 224 3.96 3.64 11.61
#